data_385536649b361fa1c7e8742a377f6c05
#
_entry.id   385536649b361fa1c7e8742a377f6c05
#
_cell.length_a   1.000
_cell.length_b   1.000
_cell.length_c   1.000
_cell.angle_alpha   90.00
_cell.angle_beta   90.00
_cell.angle_gamma   90.00
#
_symmetry.space_group_name_H-M   'P 1'
#
loop_
_entity.id
_entity.type
_entity.pdbx_description
1 polymer ?
#
loop_
_entity_poly.entity_id
_entity_poly.type
_entity_poly.pdbx_seq_one_letter_code
_entity_poly.pdbx_strand_id
1 'polypeptide(L)'
;MKIIYTSLFVYDQDKALKFYTETLGFVKKSDIAAREYRWLTVVSPDDQNGTELVLEPNDNPAAKTYQKAIFEQSIPATSFGVSDIRREYERMKKLGVKFTMEPTEIMEHVTIAVFGDTVAT
;
A
#
# COMPACT_ATOMS: atom_id res chain seq x y z
N MET A 1 -19.54 7.30 -12.98
CA MET A 1 -19.09 6.27 -12.02
C MET A 1 -17.60 6.48 -11.74
N LYS A 2 -17.20 6.45 -10.47
CA LYS A 2 -15.80 6.64 -10.03
C LYS A 2 -15.46 5.60 -8.98
N ILE A 3 -14.20 5.19 -8.94
CA ILE A 3 -13.68 4.39 -7.80
C ILE A 3 -13.45 5.37 -6.66
N ILE A 4 -14.20 5.23 -5.59
CA ILE A 4 -14.04 6.09 -4.40
C ILE A 4 -13.30 5.37 -3.26
N TYR A 5 -13.41 4.05 -3.19
CA TYR A 5 -12.69 3.22 -2.23
C TYR A 5 -12.04 2.05 -2.93
N THR A 6 -10.84 1.71 -2.53
CA THR A 6 -10.18 0.45 -2.85
C THR A 6 -9.54 -0.08 -1.57
N SER A 7 -9.44 -1.39 -1.43
CA SER A 7 -9.02 -2.00 -0.17
C SER A 7 -7.71 -2.75 -0.28
N LEU A 8 -6.96 -2.75 0.81
CA LEU A 8 -5.75 -3.52 0.98
C LEU A 8 -5.78 -4.16 2.36
N PHE A 9 -5.61 -5.49 2.42
CA PHE A 9 -5.57 -6.18 3.70
C PHE A 9 -4.22 -6.00 4.38
N VAL A 10 -4.26 -5.73 5.68
CA VAL A 10 -3.05 -5.54 6.49
C VAL A 10 -3.15 -6.37 7.77
N TYR A 11 -2.00 -6.79 8.29
CA TYR A 11 -1.95 -7.55 9.56
C TYR A 11 -2.19 -6.66 10.76
N ASP A 12 -1.65 -5.45 10.73
CA ASP A 12 -1.69 -4.51 11.84
C ASP A 12 -1.97 -3.13 11.29
N GLN A 13 -3.16 -2.60 11.60
CA GLN A 13 -3.60 -1.31 11.06
C GLN A 13 -2.74 -0.14 11.55
N ASP A 14 -2.23 -0.17 12.79
CA ASP A 14 -1.37 0.91 13.30
C ASP A 14 -0.02 0.93 12.57
N LYS A 15 0.57 -0.24 12.38
CA LYS A 15 1.83 -0.36 11.63
C LYS A 15 1.64 0.02 10.17
N ALA A 16 0.52 -0.40 9.58
CA ALA A 16 0.18 -0.05 8.21
C ALA A 16 0.03 1.45 8.05
N LEU A 17 -0.73 2.09 8.93
CA LEU A 17 -0.91 3.55 8.90
C LEU A 17 0.43 4.27 8.96
N LYS A 18 1.31 3.85 9.86
CA LYS A 18 2.64 4.44 10.00
C LYS A 18 3.46 4.29 8.72
N PHE A 19 3.47 3.10 8.13
CA PHE A 19 4.20 2.83 6.90
C PHE A 19 3.65 3.66 5.73
N TYR A 20 2.34 3.65 5.53
CA TYR A 20 1.73 4.34 4.40
C TYR A 20 1.82 5.87 4.51
N THR A 21 1.81 6.41 5.73
CA THR A 21 1.95 7.85 5.92
C THR A 21 3.40 8.30 6.02
N GLU A 22 4.18 7.72 6.91
CA GLU A 22 5.56 8.19 7.17
C GLU A 22 6.54 7.75 6.08
N THR A 23 6.39 6.55 5.53
CA THR A 23 7.31 6.03 4.52
C THR A 23 6.85 6.33 3.10
N LEU A 24 5.58 6.06 2.78
CA LEU A 24 5.08 6.25 1.43
C LEU A 24 4.57 7.67 1.15
N GLY A 25 4.24 8.43 2.19
CA GLY A 25 3.84 9.83 2.03
C GLY A 25 2.35 10.05 1.82
N PHE A 26 1.51 9.04 2.04
CA PHE A 26 0.06 9.23 2.02
C PHE A 26 -0.42 10.03 3.24
N VAL A 27 -1.63 10.54 3.16
CA VAL A 27 -2.27 11.31 4.23
C VAL A 27 -3.44 10.51 4.78
N LYS A 28 -3.54 10.42 6.10
CA LYS A 28 -4.70 9.79 6.74
C LYS A 28 -5.95 10.62 6.44
N LYS A 29 -6.99 9.98 5.92
CA LYS A 29 -8.28 10.62 5.61
C LYS A 29 -9.32 10.33 6.67
N SER A 30 -9.54 9.06 6.99
CA SER A 30 -10.51 8.63 7.98
C SER A 30 -9.89 7.64 8.95
N ASP A 31 -10.30 7.73 10.21
CA ASP A 31 -9.89 6.81 11.26
C ASP A 31 -11.01 6.77 12.29
N ILE A 32 -11.95 5.85 12.06
CA ILE A 32 -13.18 5.77 12.83
C ILE A 32 -13.27 4.39 13.47
N ALA A 33 -13.30 4.35 14.79
CA ALA A 33 -13.53 3.13 15.54
C ALA A 33 -15.03 2.85 15.64
N ALA A 34 -15.46 1.66 15.20
CA ALA A 34 -16.84 1.22 15.26
C ALA A 34 -16.89 -0.21 15.80
N ARG A 35 -17.10 -0.38 17.10
CA ARG A 35 -17.09 -1.67 17.80
C ARG A 35 -15.73 -2.37 17.63
N GLU A 36 -15.74 -3.55 16.99
CA GLU A 36 -14.52 -4.33 16.71
C GLU A 36 -13.88 -3.94 15.38
N TYR A 37 -14.50 -3.05 14.63
CA TYR A 37 -14.04 -2.63 13.32
C TYR A 37 -13.46 -1.22 13.37
N ARG A 38 -12.35 -1.02 12.65
CA ARG A 38 -11.75 0.29 12.50
C ARG A 38 -11.76 0.66 11.02
N TRP A 39 -12.50 1.72 10.69
CA TRP A 39 -12.51 2.27 9.35
C TRP A 39 -11.31 3.19 9.21
N LEU A 40 -10.31 2.76 8.47
CA LEU A 40 -9.05 3.47 8.31
C LEU A 40 -8.72 3.65 6.85
N THR A 41 -8.57 4.90 6.42
CA THR A 41 -8.25 5.21 5.02
C THR A 41 -7.12 6.21 4.91
N VAL A 42 -6.38 6.11 3.79
CA VAL A 42 -5.36 7.08 3.41
C VAL A 42 -5.63 7.57 1.98
N VAL A 43 -5.15 8.76 1.68
CA VAL A 43 -5.29 9.38 0.34
C VAL A 43 -3.95 9.92 -0.12
N SER A 44 -3.83 10.15 -1.43
CA SER A 44 -2.69 10.86 -1.98
C SER A 44 -2.67 12.30 -1.46
N PRO A 45 -1.52 12.86 -1.09
CA PRO A 45 -1.43 14.27 -0.72
C PRO A 45 -1.80 15.21 -1.86
N ASP A 46 -1.65 14.76 -3.10
CA ASP A 46 -1.96 15.54 -4.29
C ASP A 46 -3.44 15.48 -4.68
N ASP A 47 -4.20 14.57 -4.09
CA ASP A 47 -5.63 14.39 -4.38
C ASP A 47 -6.37 13.89 -3.14
N GLN A 48 -6.46 14.76 -2.14
CA GLN A 48 -7.03 14.39 -0.84
C GLN A 48 -8.55 14.16 -0.87
N ASN A 49 -9.22 14.57 -1.93
CA ASN A 49 -10.65 14.30 -2.15
C ASN A 49 -10.87 13.20 -3.19
N GLY A 50 -9.80 12.54 -3.60
CA GLY A 50 -9.84 11.44 -4.55
C GLY A 50 -10.11 10.08 -3.92
N THR A 51 -9.70 9.04 -4.62
CA THR A 51 -9.87 7.65 -4.17
C THR A 51 -9.17 7.41 -2.83
N GLU A 52 -9.89 6.80 -1.89
CA GLU A 52 -9.34 6.43 -0.59
C GLU A 52 -8.89 4.97 -0.62
N LEU A 53 -7.70 4.71 -0.12
CA LEU A 53 -7.20 3.37 0.12
C LEU A 53 -7.60 2.95 1.52
N VAL A 54 -8.43 1.91 1.61
CA VAL A 54 -8.87 1.35 2.88
C VAL A 54 -7.84 0.34 3.36
N LEU A 55 -7.27 0.57 4.55
CA LEU A 55 -6.36 -0.37 5.19
C LEU A 55 -7.20 -1.30 6.06
N GLU A 56 -7.58 -2.44 5.51
CA GLU A 56 -8.49 -3.38 6.17
C GLU A 56 -7.75 -4.42 6.99
N PRO A 57 -8.26 -4.74 8.21
CA PRO A 57 -7.69 -5.85 8.96
C PRO A 57 -7.97 -7.17 8.25
N ASN A 58 -7.04 -8.11 8.34
CA ASN A 58 -7.15 -9.41 7.68
C ASN A 58 -7.79 -10.47 8.56
N ASP A 59 -8.69 -10.09 9.48
CA ASP A 59 -9.29 -11.02 10.44
C ASP A 59 -10.14 -12.12 9.80
N ASN A 60 -10.70 -11.85 8.64
CA ASN A 60 -11.44 -12.86 7.88
C ASN A 60 -10.48 -13.96 7.41
N PRO A 61 -10.77 -15.26 7.73
CA PRO A 61 -9.89 -16.35 7.31
C PRO A 61 -9.63 -16.42 5.80
N ALA A 62 -10.62 -16.06 4.99
CA ALA A 62 -10.46 -16.03 3.53
C ALA A 62 -9.47 -14.95 3.11
N ALA A 63 -9.49 -13.80 3.78
CA ALA A 63 -8.54 -12.71 3.52
C ALA A 63 -7.11 -13.13 3.87
N LYS A 64 -6.92 -13.78 5.02
CA LYS A 64 -5.61 -14.30 5.43
C LYS A 64 -5.06 -15.31 4.44
N THR A 65 -5.89 -16.25 4.02
CA THR A 65 -5.49 -17.29 3.06
C THR A 65 -5.10 -16.66 1.72
N TYR A 66 -5.92 -15.75 1.23
CA TYR A 66 -5.66 -15.04 -0.04
C TYR A 66 -4.37 -14.22 0.04
N GLN A 67 -4.23 -13.42 1.08
CA GLN A 67 -3.07 -12.55 1.28
C GLN A 67 -1.76 -13.37 1.32
N LYS A 68 -1.76 -14.47 2.09
CA LYS A 68 -0.60 -15.34 2.19
C LYS A 68 -0.26 -15.99 0.85
N ALA A 69 -1.26 -16.51 0.14
CA ALA A 69 -1.05 -17.19 -1.14
C ALA A 69 -0.50 -16.22 -2.19
N ILE A 70 -1.05 -15.03 -2.29
CA ILE A 70 -0.58 -14.01 -3.23
C ILE A 70 0.85 -13.57 -2.89
N PHE A 71 1.14 -13.37 -1.63
CA PHE A 71 2.49 -13.00 -1.17
C PHE A 71 3.51 -14.10 -1.53
N GLU A 72 3.19 -15.36 -1.25
CA GLU A 72 4.08 -16.48 -1.54
C GLU A 72 4.34 -16.65 -3.04
N GLN A 73 3.41 -16.23 -3.88
CA GLN A 73 3.56 -16.25 -5.33
C GLN A 73 4.28 -15.00 -5.86
N SER A 74 4.70 -14.10 -5.00
CA SER A 74 5.36 -12.84 -5.36
C SER A 74 4.51 -11.95 -6.28
N ILE A 75 3.19 -11.98 -6.09
CA ILE A 75 2.26 -11.16 -6.87
C ILE A 75 1.97 -9.88 -6.09
N PRO A 76 2.27 -8.69 -6.65
CA PRO A 76 1.94 -7.42 -6.00
C PRO A 76 0.44 -7.23 -5.83
N ALA A 77 0.03 -6.72 -4.67
CA ALA A 77 -1.39 -6.51 -4.37
C ALA A 77 -1.95 -5.24 -5.00
N THR A 78 -1.14 -4.22 -5.17
CA THR A 78 -1.57 -2.92 -5.70
C THR A 78 -0.40 -2.17 -6.31
N SER A 79 -0.70 -1.13 -7.07
CA SER A 79 0.30 -0.27 -7.70
C SER A 79 0.09 1.19 -7.33
N PHE A 80 1.18 1.90 -7.13
CA PHE A 80 1.18 3.33 -6.89
C PHE A 80 1.96 4.04 -8.00
N GLY A 81 1.38 5.12 -8.53
CA GLY A 81 2.05 5.93 -9.53
C GLY A 81 2.93 6.99 -8.88
N VAL A 82 4.13 7.18 -9.42
CA VAL A 82 5.05 8.23 -8.97
C VAL A 82 5.60 8.98 -10.18
N SER A 83 5.99 10.24 -9.98
CA SER A 83 6.54 11.04 -11.07
C SER A 83 8.00 10.72 -11.39
N ASP A 84 8.75 10.24 -10.41
CA ASP A 84 10.17 9.90 -10.56
C ASP A 84 10.48 8.63 -9.76
N ILE A 85 10.41 7.49 -10.43
CA ILE A 85 10.55 6.19 -9.79
C ILE A 85 11.95 5.97 -9.20
N ARG A 86 13.00 6.47 -9.84
CA ARG A 86 14.38 6.27 -9.33
C ARG A 86 14.61 7.07 -8.07
N ARG A 87 14.09 8.28 -8.00
CA ARG A 87 14.16 9.13 -6.83
C ARG A 87 13.39 8.49 -5.66
N GLU A 88 12.19 8.00 -5.92
CA GLU A 88 11.39 7.32 -4.90
C GLU A 88 12.05 6.03 -4.43
N TYR A 89 12.61 5.25 -5.34
CA TYR A 89 13.36 4.04 -5.02
C TYR A 89 14.51 4.33 -4.05
N GLU A 90 15.35 5.31 -4.36
CA GLU A 90 16.49 5.68 -3.51
C GLU A 90 16.01 6.20 -2.14
N ARG A 91 14.96 7.03 -2.13
CA ARG A 91 14.38 7.55 -0.89
C ARG A 91 13.86 6.43 0.01
N MET A 92 13.11 5.51 -0.56
CA MET A 92 12.50 4.41 0.19
C MET A 92 13.56 3.42 0.69
N LYS A 93 14.60 3.15 -0.09
CA LYS A 93 15.72 2.32 0.34
C LYS A 93 16.41 2.90 1.57
N LYS A 94 16.64 4.20 1.58
CA LYS A 94 17.23 4.90 2.74
C LYS A 94 16.37 4.78 3.98
N LEU A 95 15.05 4.66 3.82
CA LEU A 95 14.10 4.46 4.91
C LEU A 95 13.96 3.00 5.33
N GLY A 96 14.73 2.10 4.72
CA GLY A 96 14.75 0.69 5.09
C GLY A 96 13.76 -0.20 4.35
N VAL A 97 13.10 0.32 3.32
CA VAL A 97 12.18 -0.48 2.51
C VAL A 97 12.97 -1.49 1.68
N LYS A 98 12.51 -2.73 1.68
CA LYS A 98 13.14 -3.80 0.92
C LYS A 98 12.41 -4.00 -0.41
N PHE A 99 13.14 -3.84 -1.50
CA PHE A 99 12.64 -4.07 -2.85
C PHE A 99 12.94 -5.48 -3.29
N THR A 100 11.95 -6.13 -3.90
CA THR A 100 12.13 -7.42 -4.57
C THR A 100 12.46 -7.25 -6.06
N MET A 101 12.18 -6.06 -6.60
CA MET A 101 12.56 -5.68 -7.94
C MET A 101 12.98 -4.22 -7.94
N GLU A 102 14.20 -3.93 -8.40
CA GLU A 102 14.65 -2.56 -8.61
C GLU A 102 13.95 -1.94 -9.84
N PRO A 103 14.02 -0.62 -10.05
CA PRO A 103 13.39 0.00 -11.21
C PRO A 103 13.79 -0.67 -12.52
N THR A 104 12.82 -1.23 -13.22
CA THR A 104 13.02 -2.03 -14.42
C THR A 104 12.01 -1.63 -15.48
N GLU A 105 12.48 -1.32 -16.67
CA GLU A 105 11.60 -1.05 -17.79
C GLU A 105 11.01 -2.38 -18.30
N ILE A 106 9.69 -2.53 -18.20
CA ILE A 106 9.01 -3.77 -18.58
C ILE A 106 8.35 -3.67 -19.96
N MET A 107 8.08 -2.46 -20.40
CA MET A 107 7.60 -2.17 -21.74
C MET A 107 7.93 -0.71 -22.05
N GLU A 108 7.79 -0.31 -23.30
CA GLU A 108 8.09 1.06 -23.72
C GLU A 108 7.37 2.08 -22.83
N HIS A 109 8.13 2.99 -22.24
CA HIS A 109 7.66 4.05 -21.35
C HIS A 109 7.05 3.57 -20.01
N VAL A 110 7.21 2.30 -19.65
CA VAL A 110 6.73 1.77 -18.37
C VAL A 110 7.87 1.16 -17.58
N THR A 111 8.21 1.79 -16.47
CA THR A 111 9.21 1.30 -15.52
C THR A 111 8.52 1.02 -14.20
N ILE A 112 8.79 -0.15 -13.63
CA ILE A 112 8.24 -0.54 -12.33
C ILE A 112 9.35 -0.94 -11.37
N ALA A 113 9.05 -0.81 -10.09
CA ALA A 113 9.81 -1.39 -9.00
C ALA A 113 8.82 -2.05 -8.04
N VAL A 114 9.25 -3.11 -7.37
CA VAL A 114 8.37 -3.85 -6.46
C VAL A 114 8.99 -3.91 -5.07
N PHE A 115 8.20 -3.59 -4.07
CA PHE A 115 8.63 -3.65 -2.67
C PHE A 115 7.59 -4.38 -1.82
N GLY A 116 8.05 -4.90 -0.68
CA GLY A 116 7.16 -5.42 0.34
C GLY A 116 6.90 -4.35 1.38
N ASP A 117 5.63 -4.16 1.74
CA ASP A 117 5.35 -3.45 2.96
C ASP A 117 5.51 -4.45 4.12
N THR A 118 6.21 -4.07 5.15
CA THR A 118 6.51 -4.96 6.29
C THR A 118 5.28 -5.31 7.12
N VAL A 119 4.12 -4.80 6.76
CA VAL A 119 2.84 -5.03 7.44
C VAL A 119 1.93 -5.98 6.66
N ALA A 120 2.30 -6.36 5.44
CA ALA A 120 1.57 -7.34 4.62
C ALA A 120 2.10 -8.77 4.78
N THR A 121 3.17 -8.91 5.52
CA THR A 121 3.80 -10.21 5.76
C THR A 121 3.67 -10.66 7.22
#